data_d6aea3b6c4ae7d680582a6733c95e98a
#
_entry.id   d6aea3b6c4ae7d680582a6733c95e98a
#
_cell.length_a   1.000
_cell.length_b   1.000
_cell.length_c   1.000
_cell.angle_alpha   90.00
_cell.angle_beta   90.00
_cell.angle_gamma   90.00
#
_symmetry.space_group_name_H-M   'P 1'
#
loop_
_entity.id
_entity.type
_entity.pdbx_description
1 polymer ?
#
loop_
_entity_poly.entity_id
_entity_poly.type
_entity_poly.pdbx_seq_one_letter_code
_entity_poly.pdbx_strand_id
1 'polypeptide(L)'
;MWCVAELNEEYIARMEEVLAVYEKPLWEREPVVCIDEKPVVLHKDTRTPVPMQPGRTARRDYEYERCGTANVFCGVEPKAGRHFTKVTSTRCSAEFAEYLLEVAMRYPEADTIHLVLDNLSSHTRKALTKHVGEKDGGWLTASRCTTHPSTGVG
;
A
#
# COMPACT_ATOMS: atom_id res chain seq x y z
N MET A 1 -11.72 -22.90 2.29
CA MET A 1 -13.08 -22.34 2.56
C MET A 1 -12.98 -20.84 2.35
N TRP A 2 -13.72 -20.27 1.45
CA TRP A 2 -13.76 -18.81 1.27
C TRP A 2 -14.62 -18.26 2.39
N CYS A 3 -14.04 -17.38 3.24
CA CYS A 3 -14.83 -16.68 4.23
C CYS A 3 -15.64 -15.60 3.48
N VAL A 4 -16.94 -15.79 3.42
CA VAL A 4 -17.85 -14.75 2.93
C VAL A 4 -18.04 -13.80 4.10
N ALA A 5 -17.68 -12.51 3.91
CA ALA A 5 -17.93 -11.49 4.92
C ALA A 5 -19.44 -11.34 5.15
N GLU A 6 -19.85 -11.19 6.41
CA GLU A 6 -21.23 -10.80 6.70
C GLU A 6 -21.48 -9.40 6.14
N LEU A 7 -22.40 -9.30 5.19
CA LEU A 7 -22.81 -8.02 4.60
C LEU A 7 -23.77 -7.30 5.57
N ASN A 8 -23.20 -6.69 6.62
CA ASN A 8 -23.96 -5.82 7.50
C ASN A 8 -24.02 -4.38 6.94
N GLU A 9 -24.91 -3.56 7.50
CA GLU A 9 -25.11 -2.17 7.03
C GLU A 9 -23.83 -1.33 7.12
N GLU A 10 -22.99 -1.54 8.12
CA GLU A 10 -21.71 -0.83 8.27
C GLU A 10 -20.72 -1.21 7.15
N TYR A 11 -20.66 -2.49 6.81
CA TYR A 11 -19.84 -2.97 5.69
C TYR A 11 -20.28 -2.36 4.36
N ILE A 12 -21.61 -2.38 4.11
CA ILE A 12 -22.19 -1.82 2.89
C ILE A 12 -21.89 -0.32 2.80
N ALA A 13 -22.12 0.45 3.87
CA ALA A 13 -21.85 1.87 3.89
C ALA A 13 -20.37 2.20 3.60
N ARG A 14 -19.43 1.47 4.20
CA ARG A 14 -17.99 1.66 3.91
C ARG A 14 -17.61 1.29 2.48
N MET A 15 -18.22 0.24 1.94
CA MET A 15 -18.00 -0.16 0.56
C MET A 15 -18.51 0.92 -0.40
N GLU A 16 -19.70 1.49 -0.15
CA GLU A 16 -20.25 2.59 -0.93
C GLU A 16 -19.37 3.84 -0.89
N GLU A 17 -18.79 4.17 0.27
CA GLU A 17 -17.82 5.27 0.39
C GLU A 17 -16.58 5.04 -0.50
N VAL A 18 -16.03 3.83 -0.52
CA VAL A 18 -14.90 3.48 -1.37
C VAL A 18 -15.27 3.58 -2.85
N LEU A 19 -16.44 3.03 -3.22
CA LEU A 19 -16.93 3.09 -4.61
C LEU A 19 -17.16 4.53 -5.06
N ALA A 20 -17.74 5.37 -4.21
CA ALA A 20 -17.94 6.80 -4.51
C ALA A 20 -16.61 7.54 -4.76
N VAL A 21 -15.52 7.15 -4.08
CA VAL A 21 -14.19 7.70 -4.34
C VAL A 21 -13.67 7.23 -5.70
N TYR A 22 -13.88 5.96 -6.08
CA TYR A 22 -13.48 5.43 -7.39
C TYR A 22 -14.30 5.99 -8.56
N GLU A 23 -15.55 6.38 -8.34
CA GLU A 23 -16.41 6.98 -9.37
C GLU A 23 -16.00 8.43 -9.72
N LYS A 24 -15.27 9.12 -8.84
CA LYS A 24 -14.80 10.49 -9.11
C LYS A 24 -14.06 10.56 -10.45
N PRO A 25 -14.28 11.62 -11.26
CA PRO A 25 -13.51 11.82 -12.49
C PRO A 25 -12.02 12.00 -12.17
N LEU A 26 -11.15 11.75 -13.16
CA LEU A 26 -9.74 12.11 -13.04
C LEU A 26 -9.62 13.62 -12.92
N TRP A 27 -9.11 14.07 -11.79
CA TRP A 27 -8.85 15.48 -11.53
C TRP A 27 -7.53 15.64 -10.76
N GLU A 28 -6.61 16.40 -11.33
CA GLU A 28 -5.25 16.56 -10.78
C GLU A 28 -5.22 17.20 -9.39
N ARG A 29 -6.25 17.99 -9.03
CA ARG A 29 -6.38 18.63 -7.72
C ARG A 29 -7.00 17.70 -6.65
N GLU A 30 -7.63 16.60 -7.05
CA GLU A 30 -8.19 15.60 -6.14
C GLU A 30 -7.82 14.17 -6.58
N PRO A 31 -6.53 13.81 -6.65
CA PRO A 31 -6.12 12.47 -7.05
C PRO A 31 -6.60 11.42 -6.06
N VAL A 32 -6.89 10.22 -6.58
CA VAL A 32 -7.26 9.04 -5.80
C VAL A 32 -6.10 8.05 -5.83
N VAL A 33 -5.49 7.78 -4.68
CA VAL A 33 -4.35 6.88 -4.55
C VAL A 33 -4.71 5.70 -3.65
N CYS A 34 -4.62 4.50 -4.19
CA CYS A 34 -4.80 3.26 -3.45
C CYS A 34 -3.45 2.78 -2.95
N ILE A 35 -3.31 2.47 -1.68
CA ILE A 35 -2.04 2.06 -1.07
C ILE A 35 -2.24 0.74 -0.36
N ASP A 36 -1.29 -0.15 -0.57
CA ASP A 36 -1.20 -1.46 0.09
C ASP A 36 0.26 -1.80 0.39
N GLU A 37 0.49 -2.79 1.24
CA GLU A 37 1.82 -3.26 1.60
C GLU A 37 1.97 -4.75 1.42
N LYS A 38 3.14 -5.17 0.94
CA LYS A 38 3.46 -6.57 0.74
C LYS A 38 4.79 -6.93 1.40
N PRO A 39 4.79 -7.80 2.42
CA PRO A 39 6.02 -8.38 2.92
C PRO A 39 6.60 -9.38 1.90
N VAL A 40 7.90 -9.29 1.66
CA VAL A 40 8.65 -10.16 0.75
C VAL A 40 9.76 -10.84 1.52
N VAL A 41 9.76 -12.17 1.53
CA VAL A 41 10.84 -12.95 2.13
C VAL A 41 12.06 -12.91 1.20
N LEU A 42 13.20 -12.53 1.75
CA LEU A 42 14.47 -12.51 1.02
C LEU A 42 15.12 -13.89 1.08
N HIS A 43 15.44 -14.41 -0.09
CA HIS A 43 16.05 -15.73 -0.25
C HIS A 43 17.44 -15.61 -0.87
N LYS A 44 18.37 -16.44 -0.39
CA LYS A 44 19.68 -16.66 -0.99
C LYS A 44 19.73 -18.09 -1.48
N ASP A 45 20.26 -18.29 -2.67
CA ASP A 45 20.46 -19.63 -3.22
C ASP A 45 21.57 -20.35 -2.42
N THR A 46 21.31 -21.58 -2.01
CA THR A 46 22.30 -22.44 -1.34
C THR A 46 23.33 -22.97 -2.32
N ARG A 47 22.95 -23.12 -3.59
CA ARG A 47 23.82 -23.57 -4.70
C ARG A 47 23.76 -22.55 -5.84
N THR A 48 24.87 -22.39 -6.54
CA THR A 48 24.92 -21.50 -7.70
C THR A 48 23.96 -21.97 -8.80
N PRO A 49 23.01 -21.14 -9.23
CA PRO A 49 22.12 -21.49 -10.34
C PRO A 49 22.89 -21.78 -11.64
N VAL A 50 22.41 -22.74 -12.40
CA VAL A 50 22.95 -23.04 -13.73
C VAL A 50 22.27 -22.13 -14.75
N PRO A 51 22.99 -21.24 -15.45
CA PRO A 51 22.38 -20.34 -16.43
C PRO A 51 21.84 -21.10 -17.64
N MET A 52 20.91 -20.48 -18.34
CA MET A 52 20.35 -20.98 -19.58
C MET A 52 21.44 -21.02 -20.67
N GLN A 53 21.47 -22.11 -21.44
CA GLN A 53 22.33 -22.29 -22.62
C GLN A 53 21.48 -22.80 -23.80
N PRO A 54 21.94 -22.64 -25.05
CA PRO A 54 21.25 -23.23 -26.20
C PRO A 54 20.97 -24.73 -26.00
N GLY A 55 19.70 -25.12 -26.07
CA GLY A 55 19.26 -26.51 -25.86
C GLY A 55 19.21 -26.96 -24.40
N ARG A 56 19.49 -26.07 -23.40
CA ARG A 56 19.39 -26.37 -21.97
C ARG A 56 18.69 -25.26 -21.24
N THR A 57 17.63 -25.60 -20.49
CA THR A 57 16.93 -24.68 -19.64
C THR A 57 17.75 -24.27 -18.41
N ALA A 58 17.56 -23.06 -17.89
CA ALA A 58 18.12 -22.66 -16.60
C ALA A 58 17.65 -23.62 -15.51
N ARG A 59 18.54 -23.93 -14.56
CA ARG A 59 18.24 -24.77 -13.41
C ARG A 59 18.57 -24.00 -12.13
N ARG A 60 17.62 -23.94 -11.21
CA ARG A 60 17.80 -23.38 -9.87
C ARG A 60 17.39 -24.45 -8.85
N ASP A 61 18.13 -24.55 -7.77
CA ASP A 61 17.79 -25.46 -6.69
C ASP A 61 16.52 -24.93 -5.98
N TYR A 62 15.72 -25.82 -5.45
CA TYR A 62 14.55 -25.46 -4.64
C TYR A 62 14.95 -25.15 -3.18
N GLU A 63 16.14 -25.53 -2.75
CA GLU A 63 16.68 -25.20 -1.44
C GLU A 63 17.16 -23.73 -1.41
N TYR A 64 16.79 -23.01 -0.38
CA TYR A 64 17.20 -21.63 -0.19
C TYR A 64 17.42 -21.32 1.30
N GLU A 65 18.27 -20.35 1.56
CA GLU A 65 18.48 -19.76 2.87
C GLU A 65 17.61 -18.50 3.00
N ARG A 66 16.89 -18.36 4.12
CA ARG A 66 16.13 -17.13 4.40
C ARG A 66 17.05 -16.04 4.90
N CYS A 67 17.07 -14.91 4.20
CA CYS A 67 17.93 -13.75 4.51
C CYS A 67 17.12 -12.56 5.09
N GLY A 68 16.01 -12.84 5.75
CA GLY A 68 15.16 -11.81 6.33
C GLY A 68 13.89 -11.54 5.51
N THR A 69 13.27 -10.41 5.81
CA THR A 69 12.05 -9.94 5.13
C THR A 69 12.23 -8.47 4.81
N ALA A 70 11.88 -8.06 3.59
CA ALA A 70 11.67 -6.67 3.21
C ALA A 70 10.18 -6.40 3.11
N ASN A 71 9.78 -5.14 3.26
CA ASN A 71 8.42 -4.70 3.03
C ASN A 71 8.36 -3.80 1.79
N VAL A 72 7.35 -3.96 0.96
CA VAL A 72 7.15 -3.14 -0.24
C VAL A 72 5.83 -2.39 -0.06
N PHE A 73 5.91 -1.08 0.10
CA PHE A 73 4.75 -0.20 -0.02
C PHE A 73 4.47 0.03 -1.49
N CYS A 74 3.22 -0.17 -1.88
CA CYS A 74 2.74 0.00 -3.25
C CYS A 74 1.58 0.99 -3.27
N GLY A 75 1.72 2.06 -4.04
CA GLY A 75 0.66 3.01 -4.30
C GLY A 75 0.32 3.04 -5.78
N VAL A 76 -0.95 3.15 -6.09
CA VAL A 76 -1.45 3.25 -7.47
C VAL A 76 -2.48 4.35 -7.54
N GLU A 77 -2.36 5.23 -8.51
CA GLU A 77 -3.44 6.10 -8.97
C GLU A 77 -4.11 5.43 -10.18
N PRO A 78 -5.24 4.73 -9.99
CA PRO A 78 -5.79 3.85 -11.02
C PRO A 78 -6.17 4.59 -12.31
N LYS A 79 -6.70 5.81 -12.17
CA LYS A 79 -7.19 6.59 -13.32
C LYS A 79 -6.08 7.24 -14.13
N ALA A 80 -4.98 7.63 -13.50
CA ALA A 80 -3.82 8.21 -14.19
C ALA A 80 -2.77 7.15 -14.56
N GLY A 81 -2.90 5.91 -14.06
CA GLY A 81 -1.92 4.85 -14.29
C GLY A 81 -0.56 5.13 -13.63
N ARG A 82 -0.51 5.95 -12.59
CA ARG A 82 0.72 6.26 -11.85
C ARG A 82 0.97 5.21 -10.79
N HIS A 83 2.23 4.83 -10.59
CA HIS A 83 2.67 3.85 -9.60
C HIS A 83 3.75 4.43 -8.71
N PHE A 84 3.67 4.12 -7.43
CA PHE A 84 4.62 4.54 -6.40
C PHE A 84 5.05 3.31 -5.62
N THR A 85 6.34 3.09 -5.48
CA THR A 85 6.85 1.95 -4.72
C THR A 85 8.00 2.38 -3.83
N LYS A 86 8.02 1.88 -2.59
CA LYS A 86 9.13 2.04 -1.65
C LYS A 86 9.40 0.72 -0.97
N VAL A 87 10.66 0.33 -0.93
CA VAL A 87 11.11 -0.87 -0.21
C VAL A 87 11.71 -0.44 1.13
N THR A 88 11.27 -1.08 2.20
CA THR A 88 11.74 -0.81 3.56
C THR A 88 12.11 -2.12 4.27
N SER A 89 12.87 -2.02 5.34
CA SER A 89 13.26 -3.17 6.15
C SER A 89 12.13 -3.62 7.09
N THR A 90 11.24 -2.69 7.46
CA THR A 90 10.10 -2.95 8.34
C THR A 90 8.82 -2.36 7.76
N ARG A 91 7.70 -2.55 8.44
CA ARG A 91 6.40 -1.92 8.10
C ARG A 91 5.88 -1.09 9.26
N CYS A 92 6.77 -0.34 9.90
CA CYS A 92 6.37 0.49 11.02
C CYS A 92 5.65 1.77 10.55
N SER A 93 4.90 2.40 11.46
CA SER A 93 4.15 3.63 11.16
C SER A 93 5.03 4.79 10.69
N ALA A 94 6.32 4.82 11.09
CA ALA A 94 7.27 5.84 10.65
C ALA A 94 7.58 5.69 9.15
N GLU A 95 7.93 4.47 8.71
CA GLU A 95 8.22 4.18 7.30
C GLU A 95 7.00 4.40 6.41
N PHE A 96 5.82 4.05 6.92
CA PHE A 96 4.56 4.34 6.22
C PHE A 96 4.30 5.85 6.11
N ALA A 97 4.53 6.62 7.17
CA ALA A 97 4.39 8.07 7.15
C ALA A 97 5.36 8.74 6.16
N GLU A 98 6.62 8.31 6.13
CA GLU A 98 7.60 8.75 5.13
C GLU A 98 7.16 8.43 3.70
N TYR A 99 6.63 7.22 3.49
CA TYR A 99 6.10 6.83 2.19
C TYR A 99 4.94 7.71 1.74
N LEU A 100 4.01 8.03 2.65
CA LEU A 100 2.91 8.95 2.36
C LEU A 100 3.39 10.36 2.01
N LEU A 101 4.42 10.86 2.69
CA LEU A 101 5.03 12.16 2.36
C LEU A 101 5.63 12.14 0.95
N GLU A 102 6.34 11.07 0.58
CA GLU A 102 6.89 10.93 -0.77
C GLU A 102 5.79 10.88 -1.83
N VAL A 103 4.67 10.19 -1.56
CA VAL A 103 3.50 10.20 -2.44
C VAL A 103 2.92 11.60 -2.55
N ALA A 104 2.74 12.30 -1.43
CA ALA A 104 2.18 13.66 -1.42
C ALA A 104 3.04 14.66 -2.22
N MET A 105 4.36 14.56 -2.13
CA MET A 105 5.28 15.41 -2.89
C MET A 105 5.15 15.23 -4.43
N ARG A 106 4.50 14.16 -4.89
CA ARG A 106 4.18 13.95 -6.31
C ARG A 106 2.97 14.74 -6.81
N TYR A 107 2.21 15.34 -5.87
CA TYR A 107 0.99 16.09 -6.15
C TYR A 107 1.04 17.49 -5.53
N PRO A 108 1.99 18.34 -5.93
CA PRO A 108 2.18 19.66 -5.32
C PRO A 108 0.99 20.62 -5.52
N GLU A 109 0.19 20.38 -6.57
CA GLU A 109 -0.99 21.20 -6.90
C GLU A 109 -2.31 20.61 -6.38
N ALA A 110 -2.27 19.49 -5.65
CA ALA A 110 -3.47 18.87 -5.14
C ALA A 110 -4.04 19.61 -3.92
N ASP A 111 -5.33 19.91 -3.97
CA ASP A 111 -6.07 20.45 -2.82
C ASP A 111 -6.36 19.35 -1.79
N THR A 112 -6.61 18.13 -2.27
CA THR A 112 -6.91 16.96 -1.44
C THR A 112 -6.44 15.69 -2.15
N ILE A 113 -5.74 14.82 -1.42
CA ILE A 113 -5.40 13.47 -1.91
C ILE A 113 -6.34 12.46 -1.23
N HIS A 114 -7.14 11.77 -2.03
CA HIS A 114 -8.01 10.69 -1.52
C HIS A 114 -7.20 9.41 -1.39
N LEU A 115 -6.99 8.94 -0.17
CA LEU A 115 -6.28 7.71 0.11
C LEU A 115 -7.25 6.56 0.35
N VAL A 116 -7.09 5.48 -0.39
CA VAL A 116 -7.78 4.21 -0.15
C VAL A 116 -6.79 3.24 0.48
N LEU A 117 -7.02 2.86 1.73
CA LEU A 117 -6.13 2.05 2.56
C LEU A 117 -6.92 0.88 3.16
N ASP A 118 -6.20 -0.20 3.51
CA ASP A 118 -6.75 -1.20 4.40
C ASP A 118 -6.82 -0.68 5.86
N ASN A 119 -7.51 -1.41 6.73
CA ASN A 119 -7.74 -1.01 8.12
C ASN A 119 -6.64 -1.47 9.09
N LEU A 120 -5.37 -1.47 8.68
CA LEU A 120 -4.25 -1.83 9.55
C LEU A 120 -4.03 -0.78 10.65
N SER A 121 -3.69 -1.25 11.84
CA SER A 121 -3.43 -0.39 13.01
C SER A 121 -2.26 0.60 12.82
N SER A 122 -1.30 0.24 11.96
CA SER A 122 -0.18 1.10 11.55
C SER A 122 -0.60 2.29 10.70
N HIS A 123 -1.76 2.22 10.04
CA HIS A 123 -2.30 3.22 9.12
C HIS A 123 -3.26 4.21 9.81
N THR A 124 -3.35 4.18 11.13
CA THR A 124 -4.25 5.10 11.86
C THR A 124 -3.78 6.55 11.73
N ARG A 125 -4.73 7.48 11.56
CA ARG A 125 -4.46 8.93 11.53
C ARG A 125 -3.59 9.38 12.72
N LYS A 126 -3.85 8.85 13.93
CA LYS A 126 -3.07 9.16 15.13
C LYS A 126 -1.60 8.71 15.03
N ALA A 127 -1.34 7.55 14.44
CA ALA A 127 0.02 7.07 14.23
C ALA A 127 0.77 7.96 13.22
N LEU A 128 0.10 8.37 12.13
CA LEU A 128 0.65 9.24 11.12
C LEU A 128 0.97 10.64 11.66
N THR A 129 0.04 11.28 12.36
CA THR A 129 0.24 12.62 12.96
C THR A 129 1.41 12.65 13.92
N LYS A 130 1.65 11.58 14.68
CA LYS A 130 2.79 11.46 15.60
C LYS A 130 4.15 11.54 14.89
N HIS A 131 4.26 11.01 13.67
CA HIS A 131 5.52 10.96 12.93
C HIS A 131 5.72 12.15 11.99
N VAL A 132 4.65 12.72 11.45
CA VAL A 132 4.72 13.82 10.46
C VAL A 132 4.67 15.21 11.14
N GLY A 133 4.19 15.28 12.38
CA GLY A 133 4.01 16.56 13.12
C GLY A 133 2.72 17.30 12.73
N GLU A 134 2.33 18.28 13.57
CA GLU A 134 1.08 19.01 13.33
C GLU A 134 1.12 19.93 12.10
N LYS A 135 2.28 20.50 11.77
CA LYS A 135 2.41 21.43 10.64
C LYS A 135 2.39 20.71 9.28
N ASP A 136 3.10 19.60 9.20
CA ASP A 136 3.16 18.81 7.96
C ASP A 136 2.02 17.79 7.87
N GLY A 137 1.32 17.52 8.99
CA GLY A 137 0.10 16.71 9.03
C GLY A 137 -1.16 17.46 8.60
N GLY A 138 -1.10 18.76 8.34
CA GLY A 138 -2.25 19.55 7.92
C GLY A 138 -2.89 19.07 6.61
N TRP A 139 -2.09 18.64 5.66
CA TRP A 139 -2.56 18.04 4.40
C TRP A 139 -3.12 16.62 4.61
N LEU A 140 -2.61 15.84 5.58
CA LEU A 140 -3.17 14.56 5.99
C LEU A 140 -4.57 14.70 6.63
N THR A 141 -4.82 15.83 7.31
CA THR A 141 -6.14 16.15 7.85
C THR A 141 -7.12 16.59 6.74
N ALA A 142 -6.64 17.21 5.69
CA ALA A 142 -7.42 17.57 4.51
C ALA A 142 -7.70 16.36 3.59
N SER A 143 -6.86 15.31 3.65
CA SER A 143 -7.03 14.09 2.86
C SER A 143 -8.14 13.22 3.43
N ARG A 144 -9.08 12.83 2.59
CA ARG A 144 -10.12 11.87 2.96
C ARG A 144 -9.50 10.47 2.98
N CYS A 145 -9.34 9.89 4.16
CA CYS A 145 -8.88 8.52 4.33
C CYS A 145 -10.10 7.59 4.29
N THR A 146 -10.25 6.85 3.22
CA THR A 146 -11.29 5.82 3.08
C THR A 146 -10.63 4.48 3.33
N THR A 147 -10.98 3.82 4.43
CA THR A 147 -10.42 2.52 4.79
C THR A 147 -11.28 1.40 4.21
N HIS A 148 -10.64 0.43 3.60
CA HIS A 148 -11.30 -0.80 3.17
C HIS A 148 -11.84 -1.56 4.41
N PRO A 149 -13.07 -2.07 4.41
CA PRO A 149 -13.54 -2.91 5.50
C PRO A 149 -12.66 -4.16 5.59
N SER A 150 -12.01 -4.35 6.74
CA SER A 150 -11.24 -5.57 6.96
C SER A 150 -12.22 -6.75 6.97
N THR A 151 -12.03 -7.69 6.06
CA THR A 151 -12.57 -9.02 6.22
C THR A 151 -11.89 -9.61 7.46
N GLY A 152 -12.57 -9.54 8.61
CA GLY A 152 -12.05 -10.11 9.84
C GLY A 152 -11.83 -11.60 9.65
N VAL A 153 -10.59 -11.98 9.42
CA VAL A 153 -10.14 -13.35 9.60
C VAL A 153 -9.69 -13.42 11.04
N GLY A 154 -10.61 -13.90 11.91
CA GLY A 154 -10.27 -14.35 13.25
C GLY A 154 -9.50 -15.66 13.18
#